data_f11fc85f76f65c3e2c434c40a8622394
#
_entry.id   f11fc85f76f65c3e2c434c40a8622394
#
_cell.length_a   1.000
_cell.length_b   1.000
_cell.length_c   1.000
_cell.angle_alpha   90.00
_cell.angle_beta   90.00
_cell.angle_gamma   90.00
#
_symmetry.space_group_name_H-M   'P 1'
#
loop_
_entity.id
_entity.type
_entity.pdbx_description
1 polymer ?
#
loop_
_entity_poly.entity_id
_entity_poly.type
_entity_poly.pdbx_seq_one_letter_code
_entity_poly.pdbx_strand_id
1 'polypeptide(L)'
;MSKTNFFLKYLKNINNLINNLLEKNLNKLNFKNLSFLFKNNKIILTFVALFIIFISYLILPTFYNPNNISNELKKKLQKKLDLNFKFSQNIEYNFFPKPHFIIRDSKIFGNQKEISKISKLKINISFDNLFSIKDIKVKDVVLEKANFNLNTKNYNFFIELLSKNFKNGKLAIKDSNVFFKHFESEVLFISKIFKMKYYFDSKEFKNFLYSENEIFNMPFSIESFFINKNKIFSQINFDLIKLKIDNELIFDNEKRIGKSKITNNKLKRVVEYQIKKNSFNFDFFDKKAQPKAIYIGKFNLKPFFGSIEGNLDEINLNHLFGSNAVIAQLLKTEIFNNKNINFNLNLNAFNVHNNSNFKNINLNSKIQDGLIDTDNTKFEWRDIADFKLSDSLIFVRNGELVLDGKMKINVNDYNKIYKFLLTPKIYRSQIKQIDFNFSYNFDQKIAELKEIKIDKKINQSVNKILNNVILKKDDLRNKIYFKNLLNDAIKSYAG
;
A
#
# COMPACT_ATOMS: atom_id res chain seq x y z
N MET A 1 -2.96 23.76 2.81
CA MET A 1 -4.22 24.25 2.19
C MET A 1 -4.21 25.73 1.77
N SER A 2 -3.10 26.43 1.62
CA SER A 2 -3.09 27.90 1.43
C SER A 2 -2.47 28.46 0.14
N LYS A 3 -1.65 27.70 -0.60
CA LYS A 3 -0.99 28.23 -1.83
C LYS A 3 -1.80 28.13 -3.12
N THR A 4 -2.70 27.16 -3.24
CA THR A 4 -3.58 27.00 -4.43
C THR A 4 -4.71 28.02 -4.46
N ASN A 5 -5.24 28.41 -3.31
CA ASN A 5 -6.28 29.42 -3.22
C ASN A 5 -5.79 30.85 -3.52
N PHE A 6 -4.52 31.15 -3.23
CA PHE A 6 -3.93 32.45 -3.52
C PHE A 6 -3.73 32.65 -5.05
N PHE A 7 -3.26 31.62 -5.73
CA PHE A 7 -3.03 31.68 -7.20
C PHE A 7 -4.36 31.75 -7.98
N LEU A 8 -5.38 31.00 -7.56
CA LEU A 8 -6.72 31.07 -8.15
C LEU A 8 -7.40 32.43 -7.91
N LYS A 9 -7.21 33.02 -6.73
CA LYS A 9 -7.70 34.37 -6.40
C LYS A 9 -6.99 35.43 -7.23
N TYR A 10 -5.68 35.26 -7.48
CA TYR A 10 -4.89 36.16 -8.32
C TYR A 10 -5.30 36.07 -9.81
N LEU A 11 -5.54 34.87 -10.32
CA LEU A 11 -6.07 34.66 -11.68
C LEU A 11 -7.50 35.23 -11.84
N LYS A 12 -8.34 35.08 -10.84
CA LYS A 12 -9.69 35.66 -10.85
C LYS A 12 -9.66 37.19 -10.81
N ASN A 13 -8.73 37.77 -10.05
CA ASN A 13 -8.52 39.22 -10.02
C ASN A 13 -7.95 39.75 -11.34
N ILE A 14 -7.02 39.03 -12.00
CA ILE A 14 -6.50 39.38 -13.33
C ILE A 14 -7.62 39.28 -14.37
N ASN A 15 -8.44 38.25 -14.33
CA ASN A 15 -9.57 38.11 -15.26
C ASN A 15 -10.62 39.22 -15.06
N ASN A 16 -10.92 39.59 -13.81
CA ASN A 16 -11.80 40.71 -13.50
C ASN A 16 -11.19 42.08 -13.90
N LEU A 17 -9.86 42.23 -13.76
CA LEU A 17 -9.14 43.43 -14.24
C LEU A 17 -9.15 43.52 -15.79
N ILE A 18 -8.95 42.40 -16.47
CA ILE A 18 -9.02 42.32 -17.94
C ILE A 18 -10.46 42.61 -18.41
N ASN A 19 -11.46 42.00 -17.79
CA ASN A 19 -12.88 42.28 -18.14
C ASN A 19 -13.28 43.73 -17.84
N ASN A 20 -12.86 44.28 -16.72
CA ASN A 20 -13.12 45.73 -16.40
C ASN A 20 -12.36 46.66 -17.32
N LEU A 21 -11.15 46.32 -17.78
CA LEU A 21 -10.39 47.08 -18.78
C LEU A 21 -11.03 46.95 -20.17
N LEU A 22 -11.55 45.76 -20.52
CA LEU A 22 -12.23 45.54 -21.79
C LEU A 22 -13.59 46.26 -21.79
N GLU A 23 -14.40 46.17 -20.74
CA GLU A 23 -15.70 46.84 -20.67
C GLU A 23 -15.57 48.41 -20.59
N LYS A 24 -14.58 48.92 -19.85
CA LYS A 24 -14.34 50.36 -19.76
C LYS A 24 -13.76 50.98 -21.02
N ASN A 25 -12.98 50.22 -21.77
CA ASN A 25 -12.21 50.76 -22.92
C ASN A 25 -12.82 50.38 -24.29
N LEU A 26 -13.58 49.28 -24.42
CA LEU A 26 -14.29 48.94 -25.66
C LEU A 26 -15.36 49.94 -26.03
N ASN A 27 -16.04 50.55 -25.06
CA ASN A 27 -17.03 51.63 -25.30
C ASN A 27 -16.37 53.00 -25.62
N LYS A 28 -15.05 53.16 -25.43
CA LYS A 28 -14.28 54.36 -25.76
C LYS A 28 -13.30 54.22 -26.91
N LEU A 29 -13.18 53.02 -27.50
CA LEU A 29 -12.34 52.76 -28.65
C LEU A 29 -13.02 53.28 -29.93
N ASN A 30 -13.02 54.60 -30.09
CA ASN A 30 -13.31 55.22 -31.38
C ASN A 30 -12.12 54.92 -32.31
N PHE A 31 -12.35 54.27 -33.46
CA PHE A 31 -11.30 53.87 -34.42
C PHE A 31 -10.37 55.07 -34.81
N LYS A 32 -10.85 56.30 -34.70
CA LYS A 32 -10.06 57.52 -34.85
C LYS A 32 -8.98 57.68 -33.75
N ASN A 33 -9.26 57.31 -32.51
CA ASN A 33 -8.28 57.43 -31.41
C ASN A 33 -7.22 56.33 -31.46
N LEU A 34 -7.57 55.13 -31.96
CA LEU A 34 -6.59 54.09 -32.25
C LEU A 34 -5.61 54.49 -33.34
N SER A 35 -6.08 55.13 -34.44
CA SER A 35 -5.21 55.60 -35.51
C SER A 35 -4.24 56.68 -35.04
N PHE A 36 -4.61 57.53 -34.09
CA PHE A 36 -3.76 58.56 -33.49
C PHE A 36 -2.66 57.95 -32.58
N LEU A 37 -3.02 56.97 -31.75
CA LEU A 37 -2.03 56.23 -30.93
C LEU A 37 -1.03 55.43 -31.77
N PHE A 38 -1.48 54.85 -32.88
CA PHE A 38 -0.60 54.13 -33.81
C PHE A 38 0.29 55.07 -34.66
N LYS A 39 -0.15 56.29 -34.97
CA LYS A 39 0.62 57.23 -35.78
C LYS A 39 1.85 57.75 -35.05
N ASN A 40 1.81 57.90 -33.72
CA ASN A 40 2.89 58.44 -32.91
C ASN A 40 3.78 57.40 -32.21
N ASN A 41 3.44 56.12 -32.25
CA ASN A 41 4.19 55.10 -31.48
C ASN A 41 4.48 53.83 -32.29
N LYS A 42 5.42 53.98 -33.25
CA LYS A 42 5.88 52.87 -34.12
C LYS A 42 6.35 51.66 -33.35
N ILE A 43 6.91 51.84 -32.13
CA ILE A 43 7.39 50.79 -31.25
C ILE A 43 6.22 49.92 -30.75
N ILE A 44 5.12 50.52 -30.28
CA ILE A 44 3.93 49.80 -29.83
C ILE A 44 3.30 49.01 -30.99
N LEU A 45 3.22 49.59 -32.18
CA LEU A 45 2.71 48.91 -33.37
C LEU A 45 3.55 47.67 -33.70
N THR A 46 4.89 47.82 -33.65
CA THR A 46 5.80 46.70 -33.88
C THR A 46 5.61 45.57 -32.84
N PHE A 47 5.47 45.91 -31.56
CA PHE A 47 5.17 44.92 -30.50
C PHE A 47 3.83 44.23 -30.72
N VAL A 48 2.77 44.94 -31.06
CA VAL A 48 1.45 44.37 -31.37
C VAL A 48 1.53 43.46 -32.60
N ALA A 49 2.21 43.86 -33.64
CA ALA A 49 2.40 43.04 -34.84
C ALA A 49 3.17 41.74 -34.52
N LEU A 50 4.27 41.84 -33.78
CA LEU A 50 5.06 40.68 -33.34
C LEU A 50 4.22 39.76 -32.45
N PHE A 51 3.40 40.31 -31.56
CA PHE A 51 2.51 39.54 -30.68
C PHE A 51 1.45 38.79 -31.49
N ILE A 52 0.85 39.42 -32.50
CA ILE A 52 -0.14 38.79 -33.39
C ILE A 52 0.54 37.65 -34.17
N ILE A 53 1.75 37.89 -34.73
CA ILE A 53 2.53 36.86 -35.44
C ILE A 53 2.84 35.69 -34.50
N PHE A 54 3.26 35.97 -33.27
CA PHE A 54 3.55 34.95 -32.28
C PHE A 54 2.30 34.12 -31.91
N ILE A 55 1.15 34.75 -31.66
CA ILE A 55 -0.10 34.04 -31.40
C ILE A 55 -0.52 33.23 -32.63
N SER A 56 -0.45 33.80 -33.84
CA SER A 56 -0.76 33.07 -35.06
C SER A 56 0.12 31.83 -35.23
N TYR A 57 1.41 31.95 -34.91
CA TYR A 57 2.33 30.81 -34.89
C TYR A 57 1.91 29.71 -33.89
N LEU A 58 1.46 30.10 -32.69
CA LEU A 58 1.01 29.15 -31.66
C LEU A 58 -0.30 28.42 -32.04
N ILE A 59 -1.14 29.05 -32.85
CA ILE A 59 -2.45 28.48 -33.27
C ILE A 59 -2.29 27.51 -34.47
N LEU A 60 -1.18 27.56 -35.21
CA LEU A 60 -0.97 26.72 -36.40
C LEU A 60 -1.34 25.23 -36.22
N PRO A 61 -1.00 24.54 -35.15
CA PRO A 61 -1.37 23.13 -34.99
C PRO A 61 -2.87 22.85 -34.93
N THR A 62 -3.72 23.86 -34.71
CA THR A 62 -5.18 23.70 -34.75
C THR A 62 -5.69 23.36 -36.17
N PHE A 63 -4.96 23.78 -37.18
CA PHE A 63 -5.31 23.57 -38.58
C PHE A 63 -4.77 22.26 -39.18
N TYR A 64 -4.05 21.46 -38.40
CA TYR A 64 -3.53 20.18 -38.89
C TYR A 64 -4.61 19.14 -39.07
N ASN A 65 -4.44 18.27 -40.05
CA ASN A 65 -5.32 17.14 -40.27
C ASN A 65 -5.24 16.18 -39.07
N PRO A 66 -6.38 15.83 -38.39
CA PRO A 66 -6.38 14.98 -37.17
C PRO A 66 -5.75 13.60 -37.38
N ASN A 67 -5.91 12.99 -38.56
CA ASN A 67 -5.32 11.70 -38.87
C ASN A 67 -3.78 11.78 -38.93
N ASN A 68 -3.24 12.85 -39.53
CA ASN A 68 -1.81 13.08 -39.58
C ASN A 68 -1.25 13.32 -38.16
N ILE A 69 -1.95 14.13 -37.35
CA ILE A 69 -1.59 14.34 -35.94
C ILE A 69 -1.51 13.01 -35.21
N SER A 70 -2.58 12.19 -35.30
CA SER A 70 -2.66 10.88 -34.65
C SER A 70 -1.46 10.00 -35.02
N ASN A 71 -1.16 9.86 -36.29
CA ASN A 71 -0.08 8.99 -36.77
C ASN A 71 1.30 9.48 -36.33
N GLU A 72 1.58 10.78 -36.46
CA GLU A 72 2.88 11.33 -36.05
C GLU A 72 3.07 11.31 -34.54
N LEU A 73 2.04 11.62 -33.74
CA LEU A 73 2.13 11.51 -32.28
C LEU A 73 2.36 10.07 -31.82
N LYS A 74 1.69 9.07 -32.42
CA LYS A 74 1.91 7.65 -32.13
C LYS A 74 3.36 7.26 -32.37
N LYS A 75 3.92 7.59 -33.55
CA LYS A 75 5.32 7.31 -33.89
C LYS A 75 6.29 7.97 -32.90
N LYS A 76 6.06 9.24 -32.55
CA LYS A 76 6.92 9.96 -31.60
C LYS A 76 6.85 9.41 -30.18
N LEU A 77 5.64 9.01 -29.71
CA LEU A 77 5.48 8.37 -28.42
C LEU A 77 6.10 6.96 -28.40
N GLN A 78 5.94 6.18 -29.46
CA GLN A 78 6.59 4.88 -29.59
C GLN A 78 8.11 5.02 -29.55
N LYS A 79 8.68 5.97 -30.29
CA LYS A 79 10.13 6.25 -30.26
C LYS A 79 10.61 6.71 -28.87
N LYS A 80 9.79 7.50 -28.15
CA LYS A 80 10.18 8.08 -26.86
C LYS A 80 9.98 7.14 -25.68
N LEU A 81 8.86 6.40 -25.65
CA LEU A 81 8.41 5.58 -24.53
C LEU A 81 8.51 4.08 -24.80
N ASP A 82 8.70 3.70 -26.05
CA ASP A 82 8.66 2.30 -26.52
C ASP A 82 7.32 1.63 -26.16
N LEU A 83 6.24 2.40 -26.27
CA LEU A 83 4.89 1.96 -26.00
C LEU A 83 4.00 2.21 -27.22
N ASN A 84 3.13 1.24 -27.51
CA ASN A 84 2.17 1.35 -28.58
C ASN A 84 0.89 1.99 -28.06
N PHE A 85 0.54 3.15 -28.63
CA PHE A 85 -0.69 3.87 -28.29
C PHE A 85 -1.75 3.67 -29.37
N LYS A 86 -2.99 3.43 -28.93
CA LYS A 86 -4.18 3.52 -29.75
C LYS A 86 -4.99 4.74 -29.30
N PHE A 87 -5.16 5.73 -30.16
CA PHE A 87 -5.91 6.94 -29.87
C PHE A 87 -7.35 6.80 -30.32
N SER A 88 -8.26 7.49 -29.64
CA SER A 88 -9.57 7.84 -30.19
C SER A 88 -9.42 8.88 -31.30
N GLN A 89 -10.51 9.15 -32.01
CA GLN A 89 -10.51 10.16 -33.10
C GLN A 89 -10.49 11.61 -32.59
N ASN A 90 -10.82 11.84 -31.30
CA ASN A 90 -10.92 13.19 -30.74
C ASN A 90 -9.57 13.65 -30.22
N ILE A 91 -8.86 14.43 -31.03
CA ILE A 91 -7.59 15.09 -30.67
C ILE A 91 -7.84 16.59 -30.62
N GLU A 92 -7.69 17.20 -29.46
CA GLU A 92 -7.83 18.62 -29.21
C GLU A 92 -6.44 19.24 -29.06
N TYR A 93 -6.22 20.40 -29.65
CA TYR A 93 -5.00 21.19 -29.45
C TYR A 93 -5.28 22.42 -28.59
N ASN A 94 -4.39 22.68 -27.63
CA ASN A 94 -4.43 23.88 -26.79
C ASN A 94 -3.02 24.47 -26.69
N PHE A 95 -2.89 25.78 -26.82
CA PHE A 95 -1.60 26.46 -26.77
C PHE A 95 -1.25 27.01 -25.38
N PHE A 96 -2.25 27.24 -24.51
CA PHE A 96 -2.03 27.79 -23.18
C PHE A 96 -2.18 26.70 -22.08
N PRO A 97 -1.37 26.70 -20.99
CA PRO A 97 -0.20 27.56 -20.70
C PRO A 97 1.06 27.16 -21.45
N LYS A 98 1.07 26.03 -22.13
CA LYS A 98 2.10 25.50 -23.04
C LYS A 98 1.41 24.76 -24.16
N PRO A 99 1.95 24.77 -25.41
CA PRO A 99 1.38 23.99 -26.49
C PRO A 99 1.25 22.50 -26.14
N HIS A 100 0.06 21.95 -26.32
CA HIS A 100 -0.21 20.55 -26.02
C HIS A 100 -1.41 19.99 -26.77
N PHE A 101 -1.37 18.69 -27.04
CA PHE A 101 -2.50 17.92 -27.51
C PHE A 101 -3.16 17.20 -26.35
N ILE A 102 -4.49 17.15 -26.35
CA ILE A 102 -5.32 16.36 -25.44
C ILE A 102 -6.02 15.31 -26.28
N ILE A 103 -5.90 14.05 -25.87
CA ILE A 103 -6.52 12.91 -26.50
C ILE A 103 -7.31 12.17 -25.43
N ARG A 104 -8.61 12.01 -25.65
CA ARG A 104 -9.49 11.28 -24.73
C ARG A 104 -9.56 9.81 -25.13
N ASP A 105 -9.83 8.92 -24.13
CA ASP A 105 -10.07 7.49 -24.35
C ASP A 105 -8.99 6.77 -25.17
N SER A 106 -7.76 6.96 -24.74
CA SER A 106 -6.58 6.32 -25.33
C SER A 106 -6.29 4.98 -24.65
N LYS A 107 -5.55 4.11 -25.35
CA LYS A 107 -5.09 2.83 -24.82
C LYS A 107 -3.59 2.63 -25.01
N ILE A 108 -2.95 1.93 -24.08
CA ILE A 108 -1.55 1.49 -24.18
C ILE A 108 -1.55 -0.03 -24.40
N PHE A 109 -0.74 -0.48 -25.34
CA PHE A 109 -0.52 -1.89 -25.63
C PHE A 109 0.96 -2.23 -25.40
N GLY A 110 1.22 -3.39 -24.78
CA GLY A 110 2.51 -4.02 -24.70
C GLY A 110 2.40 -5.47 -25.17
N ASN A 111 3.28 -5.91 -26.06
CA ASN A 111 3.26 -7.25 -26.64
C ASN A 111 1.85 -7.64 -27.17
N GLN A 112 1.21 -6.72 -27.91
CA GLN A 112 -0.14 -6.85 -28.49
C GLN A 112 -1.29 -6.93 -27.48
N LYS A 113 -1.04 -6.92 -26.17
CA LYS A 113 -2.09 -6.90 -25.14
C LYS A 113 -2.32 -5.50 -24.59
N GLU A 114 -3.57 -5.17 -24.28
CA GLU A 114 -3.93 -3.92 -23.63
C GLU A 114 -3.39 -3.90 -22.18
N ILE A 115 -2.48 -2.95 -21.89
CA ILE A 115 -1.93 -2.73 -20.55
C ILE A 115 -2.75 -1.68 -19.80
N SER A 116 -3.19 -0.62 -20.50
CA SER A 116 -3.88 0.48 -19.85
C SER A 116 -4.93 1.13 -20.74
N LYS A 117 -6.04 1.54 -20.11
CA LYS A 117 -7.02 2.51 -20.64
C LYS A 117 -6.78 3.85 -19.97
N ILE A 118 -6.75 4.93 -20.75
CA ILE A 118 -6.43 6.28 -20.30
C ILE A 118 -7.58 7.19 -20.68
N SER A 119 -8.26 7.78 -19.71
CA SER A 119 -9.36 8.71 -20.00
C SER A 119 -8.88 10.01 -20.63
N LYS A 120 -7.67 10.51 -20.23
CA LYS A 120 -7.11 11.72 -20.77
C LYS A 120 -5.59 11.62 -20.90
N LEU A 121 -5.12 11.67 -22.13
CA LEU A 121 -3.70 11.74 -22.49
C LEU A 121 -3.37 13.15 -22.91
N LYS A 122 -2.44 13.81 -22.20
CA LYS A 122 -1.94 15.14 -22.52
C LYS A 122 -0.50 15.04 -23.01
N ILE A 123 -0.22 15.56 -24.19
CA ILE A 123 1.09 15.53 -24.83
C ILE A 123 1.58 16.97 -25.00
N ASN A 124 2.47 17.42 -24.11
CA ASN A 124 3.10 18.71 -24.22
C ASN A 124 4.17 18.70 -25.30
N ILE A 125 4.17 19.71 -26.14
CA ILE A 125 5.12 19.85 -27.25
C ILE A 125 6.03 21.06 -27.04
N SER A 126 7.16 21.08 -27.76
CA SER A 126 8.05 22.23 -27.79
C SER A 126 7.42 23.35 -28.59
N PHE A 127 7.84 24.57 -28.30
CA PHE A 127 7.54 25.75 -29.15
C PHE A 127 8.27 25.70 -30.48
N ASP A 128 9.31 24.87 -30.61
CA ASP A 128 10.12 24.78 -31.81
C ASP A 128 9.34 24.09 -32.92
N ASN A 129 9.40 24.67 -34.13
CA ASN A 129 8.89 24.04 -35.36
C ASN A 129 7.42 23.64 -35.35
N LEU A 130 6.52 24.58 -34.96
CA LEU A 130 5.08 24.36 -35.04
C LEU A 130 4.52 24.52 -36.49
N PHE A 131 5.34 24.76 -37.51
CA PHE A 131 4.91 24.85 -38.92
C PHE A 131 4.61 23.49 -39.55
N SER A 132 5.21 22.41 -39.03
CA SER A 132 5.01 21.05 -39.56
C SER A 132 4.80 20.05 -38.45
N ILE A 133 3.76 19.21 -38.58
CA ILE A 133 3.47 18.13 -37.62
C ILE A 133 4.63 17.12 -37.53
N LYS A 134 5.39 16.91 -38.61
CA LYS A 134 6.54 16.01 -38.65
C LYS A 134 7.68 16.48 -37.73
N ASP A 135 7.84 17.80 -37.59
CA ASP A 135 8.96 18.42 -36.86
C ASP A 135 8.63 18.70 -35.38
N ILE A 136 7.38 18.55 -34.99
CA ILE A 136 6.95 18.74 -33.59
C ILE A 136 7.76 17.82 -32.65
N LYS A 137 8.33 18.41 -31.60
CA LYS A 137 9.05 17.68 -30.54
C LYS A 137 8.17 17.47 -29.33
N VAL A 138 7.93 16.22 -28.97
CA VAL A 138 7.21 15.84 -27.73
C VAL A 138 8.12 16.06 -26.53
N LYS A 139 7.71 16.91 -25.58
CA LYS A 139 8.41 17.17 -24.31
C LYS A 139 7.89 16.28 -23.21
N ASP A 140 6.73 16.61 -22.67
CA ASP A 140 6.16 15.89 -21.53
C ASP A 140 4.92 15.12 -21.97
N VAL A 141 4.71 13.95 -21.34
CA VAL A 141 3.51 13.14 -21.52
C VAL A 141 2.83 12.98 -20.16
N VAL A 142 1.53 13.25 -20.11
CA VAL A 142 0.75 13.14 -18.88
C VAL A 142 -0.43 12.20 -19.14
N LEU A 143 -0.51 11.14 -18.34
CA LEU A 143 -1.62 10.20 -18.31
C LEU A 143 -2.51 10.57 -17.12
N GLU A 144 -3.76 10.92 -17.36
CA GLU A 144 -4.71 11.25 -16.30
C GLU A 144 -5.86 10.23 -16.32
N LYS A 145 -6.25 9.76 -15.13
CA LYS A 145 -7.31 8.75 -14.92
C LYS A 145 -7.07 7.50 -15.78
N ALA A 146 -5.85 6.97 -15.69
CA ALA A 146 -5.46 5.74 -16.36
C ALA A 146 -5.72 4.52 -15.48
N ASN A 147 -6.17 3.43 -16.08
CA ASN A 147 -6.37 2.15 -15.42
C ASN A 147 -5.38 1.14 -16.00
N PHE A 148 -4.33 0.81 -15.24
CA PHE A 148 -3.30 -0.16 -15.62
C PHE A 148 -3.70 -1.56 -15.19
N ASN A 149 -3.69 -2.52 -16.11
CA ASN A 149 -3.93 -3.93 -15.82
C ASN A 149 -2.61 -4.70 -15.82
N LEU A 150 -2.07 -4.97 -14.62
CA LEU A 150 -0.84 -5.72 -14.46
C LEU A 150 -1.16 -7.17 -14.09
N ASN A 151 -0.52 -8.10 -14.79
CA ASN A 151 -0.59 -9.54 -14.55
C ASN A 151 0.81 -10.14 -14.55
N THR A 152 0.92 -11.44 -14.32
CA THR A 152 2.21 -12.14 -14.24
C THR A 152 3.13 -11.98 -15.46
N LYS A 153 2.60 -11.53 -16.61
CA LYS A 153 3.39 -11.31 -17.84
C LYS A 153 3.95 -9.90 -17.94
N ASN A 154 3.31 -8.92 -17.29
CA ASN A 154 3.66 -7.50 -17.40
C ASN A 154 3.86 -6.78 -16.06
N TYR A 155 4.04 -7.48 -14.94
CA TYR A 155 4.33 -6.85 -13.63
C TYR A 155 5.55 -5.94 -13.63
N ASN A 156 6.45 -6.12 -14.59
CA ASN A 156 7.65 -5.29 -14.72
C ASN A 156 7.42 -3.98 -15.47
N PHE A 157 6.22 -3.70 -15.93
CA PHE A 157 5.91 -2.57 -16.79
C PHE A 157 6.52 -1.23 -16.29
N PHE A 158 6.35 -0.91 -15.00
CA PHE A 158 6.92 0.33 -14.45
C PHE A 158 8.43 0.30 -14.32
N ILE A 159 9.03 -0.89 -14.09
CA ILE A 159 10.48 -1.06 -14.07
C ILE A 159 11.06 -0.85 -15.47
N GLU A 160 10.40 -1.41 -16.49
CA GLU A 160 10.78 -1.22 -17.88
C GLU A 160 10.67 0.24 -18.32
N LEU A 161 9.61 0.95 -17.88
CA LEU A 161 9.50 2.39 -18.09
C LEU A 161 10.66 3.15 -17.46
N LEU A 162 11.11 2.78 -16.27
CA LEU A 162 12.23 3.44 -15.59
C LEU A 162 13.56 3.31 -16.36
N SER A 163 13.70 2.27 -17.18
CA SER A 163 14.88 2.08 -18.03
C SER A 163 14.95 3.05 -19.23
N LYS A 164 13.85 3.74 -19.57
CA LYS A 164 13.77 4.64 -20.71
C LYS A 164 14.46 5.98 -20.43
N ASN A 165 14.94 6.60 -21.48
CA ASN A 165 15.64 7.89 -21.39
C ASN A 165 14.67 9.09 -21.41
N PHE A 166 14.61 9.84 -20.31
CA PHE A 166 13.76 11.03 -20.16
C PHE A 166 14.52 12.36 -20.21
N LYS A 167 15.78 12.40 -20.68
CA LYS A 167 16.60 13.62 -20.73
C LYS A 167 15.86 14.84 -21.32
N ASN A 168 15.02 14.61 -22.31
CA ASN A 168 14.30 15.68 -23.02
C ASN A 168 12.81 15.75 -22.66
N GLY A 169 12.45 15.48 -21.40
CA GLY A 169 11.07 15.59 -20.94
C GLY A 169 10.76 14.65 -19.78
N LYS A 170 9.49 14.55 -19.44
CA LYS A 170 9.01 13.68 -18.38
C LYS A 170 7.75 12.94 -18.78
N LEU A 171 7.55 11.78 -18.16
CA LEU A 171 6.27 11.08 -18.14
C LEU A 171 5.63 11.30 -16.76
N ALA A 172 4.39 11.74 -16.72
CA ALA A 172 3.62 11.86 -15.49
C ALA A 172 2.34 11.04 -15.57
N ILE A 173 1.95 10.46 -14.45
CA ILE A 173 0.67 9.73 -14.27
C ILE A 173 -0.05 10.38 -13.10
N LYS A 174 -1.36 10.64 -13.22
CA LYS A 174 -2.16 11.30 -12.21
C LYS A 174 -3.51 10.62 -12.04
N ASP A 175 -4.01 10.60 -10.81
CA ASP A 175 -5.35 10.14 -10.46
C ASP A 175 -5.72 8.80 -11.13
N SER A 176 -4.83 7.82 -11.05
CA SER A 176 -4.85 6.59 -11.82
C SER A 176 -4.89 5.37 -10.93
N ASN A 177 -5.26 4.22 -11.48
CA ASN A 177 -5.32 2.97 -10.74
C ASN A 177 -4.44 1.91 -11.39
N VAL A 178 -3.85 1.05 -10.56
CA VAL A 178 -3.14 -0.16 -10.97
C VAL A 178 -3.90 -1.37 -10.43
N PHE A 179 -4.44 -2.17 -11.31
CA PHE A 179 -5.12 -3.43 -11.01
C PHE A 179 -4.11 -4.56 -11.13
N PHE A 180 -3.72 -5.14 -10.01
CA PHE A 180 -2.87 -6.33 -9.98
C PHE A 180 -3.74 -7.56 -10.14
N LYS A 181 -3.55 -8.30 -11.22
CA LYS A 181 -4.40 -9.43 -11.60
C LYS A 181 -3.64 -10.75 -11.53
N HIS A 182 -4.33 -11.76 -11.01
CA HIS A 182 -3.84 -13.14 -11.04
C HIS A 182 -4.03 -13.76 -12.42
N PHE A 183 -5.26 -13.75 -12.90
CA PHE A 183 -5.66 -14.05 -14.28
C PHE A 183 -6.18 -12.78 -14.96
N GLU A 184 -6.62 -12.87 -16.20
CA GLU A 184 -7.11 -11.70 -16.95
C GLU A 184 -8.34 -11.03 -16.29
N SER A 185 -9.15 -11.79 -15.53
CA SER A 185 -10.38 -11.33 -14.88
C SER A 185 -10.27 -11.10 -13.38
N GLU A 186 -9.35 -11.77 -12.68
CA GLU A 186 -9.30 -11.77 -11.22
C GLU A 186 -8.36 -10.68 -10.68
N VAL A 187 -8.92 -9.68 -10.01
CA VAL A 187 -8.16 -8.62 -9.37
C VAL A 187 -7.76 -9.07 -7.97
N LEU A 188 -6.45 -9.14 -7.71
CA LEU A 188 -5.90 -9.44 -6.38
C LEU A 188 -6.00 -8.22 -5.47
N PHE A 189 -5.53 -7.08 -5.96
CA PHE A 189 -5.61 -5.81 -5.25
C PHE A 189 -5.49 -4.63 -6.23
N ILE A 190 -5.87 -3.46 -5.75
CA ILE A 190 -5.82 -2.21 -6.49
C ILE A 190 -4.91 -1.25 -5.74
N SER A 191 -3.97 -0.64 -6.46
CA SER A 191 -3.20 0.50 -5.94
C SER A 191 -3.60 1.77 -6.69
N LYS A 192 -3.90 2.83 -5.96
CA LYS A 192 -4.14 4.15 -6.54
C LYS A 192 -2.82 4.88 -6.72
N ILE A 193 -2.69 5.59 -7.81
CA ILE A 193 -1.59 6.52 -8.09
C ILE A 193 -2.18 7.92 -8.05
N PHE A 194 -1.89 8.70 -7.00
CA PHE A 194 -2.28 10.11 -6.96
C PHE A 194 -1.40 10.92 -7.91
N LYS A 195 -0.11 10.63 -7.90
CA LYS A 195 0.87 11.31 -8.75
C LYS A 195 2.12 10.45 -8.91
N MET A 196 2.52 10.26 -10.15
CA MET A 196 3.78 9.60 -10.49
C MET A 196 4.52 10.42 -11.53
N LYS A 197 5.83 10.48 -11.44
CA LYS A 197 6.71 11.18 -12.38
C LYS A 197 7.93 10.33 -12.68
N TYR A 198 8.23 10.21 -13.98
CA TYR A 198 9.50 9.74 -14.48
C TYR A 198 10.20 10.95 -15.11
N TYR A 199 11.40 11.25 -14.67
CA TYR A 199 12.16 12.38 -15.15
C TYR A 199 13.66 12.12 -15.05
N PHE A 200 14.44 12.85 -15.84
CA PHE A 200 15.88 12.86 -15.73
C PHE A 200 16.33 13.99 -14.79
N ASP A 201 17.11 13.64 -13.79
CA ASP A 201 17.75 14.60 -12.92
C ASP A 201 19.14 14.96 -13.48
N SER A 202 19.33 16.24 -13.84
CA SER A 202 20.58 16.73 -14.43
C SER A 202 21.72 16.85 -13.42
N LYS A 203 21.42 16.87 -12.11
CA LYS A 203 22.44 16.91 -11.05
C LYS A 203 23.03 15.52 -10.80
N GLU A 204 22.14 14.52 -10.71
CA GLU A 204 22.53 13.13 -10.45
C GLU A 204 22.83 12.33 -11.73
N PHE A 205 22.55 12.90 -12.92
CA PHE A 205 22.69 12.25 -14.22
C PHE A 205 21.95 10.90 -14.32
N LYS A 206 20.78 10.79 -13.67
CA LYS A 206 19.96 9.58 -13.59
C LYS A 206 18.50 9.84 -13.92
N ASN A 207 17.82 8.79 -14.37
CA ASN A 207 16.36 8.81 -14.43
C ASN A 207 15.79 8.43 -13.10
N PHE A 208 14.84 9.23 -12.61
CA PHE A 208 14.12 9.02 -11.36
C PHE A 208 12.66 8.72 -11.62
N LEU A 209 12.13 7.81 -10.81
CA LEU A 209 10.70 7.63 -10.59
C LEU A 209 10.38 8.15 -9.20
N TYR A 210 9.41 9.05 -9.11
CA TYR A 210 8.77 9.45 -7.85
C TYR A 210 7.29 9.20 -7.94
N SER A 211 6.68 8.59 -6.92
CA SER A 211 5.25 8.29 -6.91
C SER A 211 4.64 8.43 -5.51
N GLU A 212 3.45 9.03 -5.47
CA GLU A 212 2.57 9.10 -4.31
C GLU A 212 1.37 8.18 -4.59
N ASN A 213 1.16 7.20 -3.73
CA ASN A 213 0.25 6.10 -3.99
C ASN A 213 -0.58 5.77 -2.75
N GLU A 214 -1.59 4.94 -2.93
CA GLU A 214 -2.37 4.31 -1.86
C GLU A 214 -2.61 2.84 -2.19
N ILE A 215 -2.44 1.98 -1.21
CA ILE A 215 -2.80 0.57 -1.26
C ILE A 215 -3.48 0.20 0.06
N PHE A 216 -4.64 -0.48 0.00
CA PHE A 216 -5.41 -0.87 1.20
C PHE A 216 -5.66 0.28 2.18
N ASN A 217 -6.06 1.45 1.66
CA ASN A 217 -6.22 2.69 2.41
C ASN A 217 -4.96 3.19 3.14
N MET A 218 -3.78 2.65 2.80
CA MET A 218 -2.50 3.11 3.31
C MET A 218 -1.78 3.94 2.25
N PRO A 219 -1.61 5.25 2.47
CA PRO A 219 -0.80 6.09 1.59
C PRO A 219 0.69 5.75 1.74
N PHE A 220 1.40 5.73 0.62
CA PHE A 220 2.83 5.53 0.57
C PHE A 220 3.47 6.29 -0.58
N SER A 221 4.77 6.56 -0.44
CA SER A 221 5.58 7.12 -1.52
C SER A 221 6.66 6.14 -1.97
N ILE A 222 7.02 6.23 -3.25
CA ILE A 222 8.12 5.48 -3.84
C ILE A 222 9.07 6.45 -4.53
N GLU A 223 10.37 6.28 -4.28
CA GLU A 223 11.44 6.84 -5.08
C GLU A 223 12.30 5.70 -5.62
N SER A 224 12.56 5.69 -6.94
CA SER A 224 13.36 4.64 -7.57
C SER A 224 14.26 5.18 -8.66
N PHE A 225 15.45 4.60 -8.79
CA PHE A 225 16.39 4.90 -9.87
C PHE A 225 17.33 3.72 -10.13
N PHE A 226 17.88 3.66 -11.33
CA PHE A 226 18.95 2.73 -11.66
C PHE A 226 20.29 3.23 -11.09
N ILE A 227 20.95 2.40 -10.27
CA ILE A 227 22.35 2.64 -9.84
C ILE A 227 23.27 2.37 -11.03
N ASN A 228 23.02 1.27 -11.73
CA ASN A 228 23.66 0.87 -12.98
C ASN A 228 22.68 0.07 -13.85
N LYS A 229 23.11 -0.45 -15.00
CA LYS A 229 22.25 -1.19 -15.94
C LYS A 229 21.51 -2.38 -15.31
N ASN A 230 22.09 -3.00 -14.29
CA ASN A 230 21.59 -4.24 -13.71
C ASN A 230 21.11 -4.09 -12.25
N LYS A 231 21.16 -2.88 -11.68
CA LYS A 231 20.82 -2.66 -10.28
C LYS A 231 19.89 -1.45 -10.12
N ILE A 232 18.72 -1.69 -9.52
CA ILE A 232 17.74 -0.66 -9.12
C ILE A 232 17.80 -0.45 -7.62
N PHE A 233 17.77 0.81 -7.21
CA PHE A 233 17.43 1.22 -5.86
C PHE A 233 15.99 1.71 -5.82
N SER A 234 15.27 1.34 -4.76
CA SER A 234 13.92 1.84 -4.49
C SER A 234 13.75 2.12 -3.01
N GLN A 235 13.24 3.29 -2.68
CA GLN A 235 12.84 3.64 -1.32
C GLN A 235 11.33 3.75 -1.26
N ILE A 236 10.71 3.04 -0.33
CA ILE A 236 9.27 3.04 -0.10
C ILE A 236 9.01 3.54 1.33
N ASN A 237 8.15 4.53 1.49
CA ASN A 237 7.81 5.11 2.78
C ASN A 237 6.30 5.00 3.02
N PHE A 238 5.91 4.40 4.14
CA PHE A 238 4.56 4.35 4.69
C PHE A 238 4.52 5.21 5.97
N ASP A 239 4.16 6.48 5.84
CA ASP A 239 4.28 7.44 6.95
C ASP A 239 3.31 7.11 8.11
N LEU A 240 2.11 6.60 7.83
CA LEU A 240 1.12 6.24 8.84
C LEU A 240 1.65 5.21 9.86
N ILE A 241 2.39 4.22 9.39
CA ILE A 241 2.95 3.14 10.21
C ILE A 241 4.46 3.31 10.47
N LYS A 242 5.01 4.48 10.10
CA LYS A 242 6.44 4.81 10.22
C LYS A 242 7.36 3.71 9.67
N LEU A 243 6.97 3.13 8.55
CA LEU A 243 7.69 2.05 7.88
C LEU A 243 8.44 2.63 6.68
N LYS A 244 9.75 2.43 6.66
CA LYS A 244 10.64 2.74 5.54
C LYS A 244 11.31 1.47 5.03
N ILE A 245 11.29 1.26 3.73
CA ILE A 245 11.94 0.14 3.05
C ILE A 245 12.93 0.70 2.03
N ASP A 246 14.22 0.51 2.29
CA ASP A 246 15.28 0.78 1.32
C ASP A 246 15.62 -0.54 0.63
N ASN A 247 15.35 -0.65 -0.66
CA ASN A 247 15.45 -1.87 -1.43
C ASN A 247 16.45 -1.76 -2.57
N GLU A 248 17.32 -2.74 -2.70
CA GLU A 248 18.22 -2.93 -3.84
C GLU A 248 17.83 -4.20 -4.57
N LEU A 249 17.57 -4.11 -5.88
CA LEU A 249 17.23 -5.22 -6.74
C LEU A 249 18.27 -5.34 -7.85
N ILE A 250 18.88 -6.52 -7.96
CA ILE A 250 19.88 -6.86 -8.97
C ILE A 250 19.25 -7.81 -10.00
N PHE A 251 19.41 -7.48 -11.26
CA PHE A 251 19.00 -8.31 -12.39
C PHE A 251 20.22 -9.10 -12.89
N ASP A 252 20.17 -10.40 -12.69
CA ASP A 252 21.18 -11.33 -13.19
C ASP A 252 20.48 -12.35 -14.11
N ASN A 253 20.82 -12.30 -15.40
CA ASN A 253 20.29 -13.09 -16.52
C ASN A 253 18.90 -13.73 -16.34
N GLU A 254 18.75 -14.74 -15.49
CA GLU A 254 17.48 -15.42 -15.21
C GLU A 254 16.96 -15.18 -13.77
N LYS A 255 17.78 -14.62 -12.89
CA LYS A 255 17.46 -14.46 -11.48
C LYS A 255 17.44 -12.98 -11.12
N ARG A 256 16.48 -12.62 -10.28
CA ARG A 256 16.42 -11.30 -9.66
C ARG A 256 16.64 -11.48 -8.17
N ILE A 257 17.72 -10.92 -7.68
CA ILE A 257 18.10 -11.01 -6.27
C ILE A 257 17.96 -9.64 -5.66
N GLY A 258 17.29 -9.56 -4.52
CA GLY A 258 17.08 -8.30 -3.85
C GLY A 258 17.47 -8.35 -2.38
N LYS A 259 17.75 -7.16 -1.87
CA LYS A 259 18.02 -6.92 -0.46
C LYS A 259 17.27 -5.68 -0.01
N SER A 260 16.40 -5.86 0.97
CA SER A 260 15.61 -4.78 1.56
C SER A 260 16.04 -4.53 3.00
N LYS A 261 16.30 -3.26 3.32
CA LYS A 261 16.46 -2.81 4.70
C LYS A 261 15.14 -2.19 5.15
N ILE A 262 14.47 -2.88 6.03
CA ILE A 262 13.20 -2.45 6.60
C ILE A 262 13.48 -1.72 7.91
N THR A 263 12.99 -0.49 8.02
CA THR A 263 13.09 0.34 9.23
C THR A 263 11.68 0.68 9.70
N ASN A 264 11.35 0.30 10.93
CA ASN A 264 10.10 0.69 11.59
C ASN A 264 10.44 1.28 12.95
N ASN A 265 10.20 2.58 13.14
CA ASN A 265 10.67 3.32 14.32
C ASN A 265 12.19 3.12 14.54
N LYS A 266 12.58 2.48 15.66
CA LYS A 266 13.97 2.19 16.01
C LYS A 266 14.45 0.80 15.52
N LEU A 267 13.52 -0.04 15.05
CA LEU A 267 13.85 -1.40 14.61
C LEU A 267 14.33 -1.38 13.17
N LYS A 268 15.47 -2.00 12.91
CA LYS A 268 16.05 -2.18 11.58
C LYS A 268 16.19 -3.68 11.29
N ARG A 269 15.68 -4.12 10.16
CA ARG A 269 15.71 -5.52 9.71
C ARG A 269 16.22 -5.58 8.28
N VAL A 270 16.82 -6.71 7.93
CA VAL A 270 17.29 -6.98 6.57
C VAL A 270 16.55 -8.20 6.05
N VAL A 271 16.00 -8.08 4.85
CA VAL A 271 15.35 -9.16 4.11
C VAL A 271 16.16 -9.38 2.85
N GLU A 272 16.65 -10.58 2.64
CA GLU A 272 17.24 -11.00 1.36
C GLU A 272 16.21 -11.85 0.63
N TYR A 273 16.04 -11.63 -0.67
CA TYR A 273 15.02 -12.31 -1.45
C TYR A 273 15.44 -12.61 -2.87
N GLN A 274 14.79 -13.60 -3.45
CA GLN A 274 14.96 -14.00 -4.84
C GLN A 274 13.61 -14.05 -5.54
N ILE A 275 13.52 -13.39 -6.69
CA ILE A 275 12.34 -13.45 -7.57
C ILE A 275 12.66 -14.42 -8.71
N LYS A 276 11.87 -15.49 -8.82
CA LYS A 276 11.82 -16.42 -9.96
C LYS A 276 10.58 -16.11 -10.80
N LYS A 277 10.46 -16.71 -11.97
CA LYS A 277 9.35 -16.44 -12.91
C LYS A 277 7.95 -16.42 -12.29
N ASN A 278 7.66 -17.34 -11.35
CA ASN A 278 6.35 -17.47 -10.70
C ASN A 278 6.42 -17.52 -9.18
N SER A 279 7.56 -17.23 -8.57
CA SER A 279 7.72 -17.26 -7.12
C SER A 279 8.66 -16.18 -6.61
N PHE A 280 8.38 -15.73 -5.41
CA PHE A 280 9.21 -14.82 -4.63
C PHE A 280 9.57 -15.56 -3.34
N ASN A 281 10.86 -15.84 -3.13
CA ASN A 281 11.36 -16.46 -1.91
C ASN A 281 12.15 -15.45 -1.12
N PHE A 282 12.02 -15.44 0.20
CA PHE A 282 12.76 -14.53 1.04
C PHE A 282 13.22 -15.19 2.34
N ASP A 283 14.37 -14.73 2.79
CA ASP A 283 14.92 -15.01 4.12
C ASP A 283 15.00 -13.68 4.87
N PHE A 284 14.39 -13.66 6.04
CA PHE A 284 14.42 -12.51 6.92
C PHE A 284 15.14 -12.91 8.19
N PHE A 285 16.23 -12.22 8.51
CA PHE A 285 16.98 -12.49 9.72
C PHE A 285 17.50 -11.20 10.33
N ASP A 286 17.65 -11.21 11.63
CA ASP A 286 18.26 -10.13 12.35
C ASP A 286 19.67 -10.56 12.81
N LYS A 287 20.70 -10.05 12.14
CA LYS A 287 22.10 -10.37 12.48
C LYS A 287 22.54 -9.87 13.85
N LYS A 288 21.84 -8.86 14.40
CA LYS A 288 22.21 -8.17 15.63
C LYS A 288 21.23 -8.41 16.79
N ALA A 289 20.08 -9.01 16.54
CA ALA A 289 19.11 -9.28 17.60
C ALA A 289 19.55 -10.49 18.40
N GLN A 290 19.69 -10.29 19.69
CA GLN A 290 19.50 -11.34 20.66
C GLN A 290 18.15 -11.06 21.30
N PRO A 291 17.22 -11.99 21.24
CA PRO A 291 17.25 -13.35 20.70
C PRO A 291 17.23 -13.42 19.17
N LYS A 292 17.75 -14.52 18.61
CA LYS A 292 17.75 -14.74 17.16
C LYS A 292 16.33 -14.95 16.63
N ALA A 293 16.03 -14.30 15.53
CA ALA A 293 14.79 -14.50 14.79
C ALA A 293 15.13 -14.84 13.33
N ILE A 294 14.64 -15.98 12.85
CA ILE A 294 14.81 -16.43 11.47
C ILE A 294 13.42 -16.66 10.90
N TYR A 295 13.13 -15.99 9.79
CA TYR A 295 11.90 -16.19 9.04
C TYR A 295 12.25 -16.59 7.61
N ILE A 296 11.55 -17.60 7.11
CA ILE A 296 11.66 -18.06 5.73
C ILE A 296 10.28 -17.93 5.10
N GLY A 297 10.22 -17.33 3.92
CA GLY A 297 8.94 -17.15 3.25
C GLY A 297 9.00 -17.41 1.75
N LYS A 298 7.86 -17.82 1.24
CA LYS A 298 7.66 -18.09 -0.17
C LYS A 298 6.29 -17.59 -0.61
N PHE A 299 6.26 -16.83 -1.69
CA PHE A 299 5.03 -16.48 -2.39
C PHE A 299 5.05 -17.08 -3.79
N ASN A 300 4.05 -17.85 -4.11
CA ASN A 300 3.78 -18.30 -5.46
C ASN A 300 2.79 -17.34 -6.12
N LEU A 301 3.00 -17.02 -7.40
CA LEU A 301 2.12 -16.15 -8.15
C LEU A 301 1.06 -16.91 -8.96
N LYS A 302 1.18 -18.25 -9.03
CA LYS A 302 0.27 -19.14 -9.76
C LYS A 302 0.22 -20.53 -9.12
N PRO A 303 -0.87 -20.88 -8.43
CA PRO A 303 -1.88 -20.01 -7.83
C PRO A 303 -1.24 -19.04 -6.83
N PHE A 304 -1.93 -17.96 -6.45
CA PHE A 304 -1.40 -17.03 -5.46
C PHE A 304 -1.47 -17.69 -4.08
N PHE A 305 -0.33 -17.99 -3.56
CA PHE A 305 -0.17 -18.66 -2.26
C PHE A 305 1.08 -18.13 -1.56
N GLY A 306 0.94 -17.73 -0.31
CA GLY A 306 2.04 -17.32 0.54
C GLY A 306 2.24 -18.25 1.71
N SER A 307 3.50 -18.49 2.10
CA SER A 307 3.84 -19.15 3.37
C SER A 307 4.99 -18.43 4.04
N ILE A 308 4.88 -18.27 5.36
CA ILE A 308 5.96 -17.78 6.22
C ILE A 308 6.12 -18.76 7.38
N GLU A 309 7.34 -19.22 7.58
CA GLU A 309 7.76 -19.99 8.73
C GLU A 309 8.77 -19.18 9.52
N GLY A 310 8.59 -19.09 10.84
CA GLY A 310 9.48 -18.35 11.73
C GLY A 310 9.92 -19.20 12.92
N ASN A 311 11.22 -19.16 13.22
CA ASN A 311 11.80 -19.74 14.43
C ASN A 311 12.45 -18.61 15.24
N LEU A 312 11.98 -18.45 16.47
CA LEU A 312 12.27 -17.32 17.34
C LEU A 312 12.71 -17.82 18.71
N ASP A 313 13.69 -17.17 19.32
CA ASP A 313 13.96 -17.41 20.73
C ASP A 313 12.85 -16.83 21.61
N GLU A 314 12.33 -15.63 21.22
CA GLU A 314 11.20 -14.98 21.88
C GLU A 314 10.21 -14.39 20.89
N ILE A 315 8.91 -14.50 21.19
CA ILE A 315 7.85 -13.83 20.45
C ILE A 315 7.35 -12.62 21.24
N ASN A 316 7.27 -11.47 20.58
CA ASN A 316 6.67 -10.27 21.15
C ASN A 316 5.29 -10.03 20.53
N LEU A 317 4.24 -10.42 21.23
CA LEU A 317 2.85 -10.29 20.76
C LEU A 317 2.43 -8.83 20.51
N ASN A 318 3.02 -7.87 21.21
CA ASN A 318 2.74 -6.45 20.93
C ASN A 318 3.31 -5.99 19.59
N HIS A 319 4.39 -6.61 19.11
CA HIS A 319 4.93 -6.33 17.77
C HIS A 319 4.07 -6.94 16.65
N LEU A 320 3.28 -7.97 16.96
CA LEU A 320 2.39 -8.60 16.00
C LEU A 320 0.99 -7.95 16.01
N PHE A 321 0.41 -7.77 17.19
CA PHE A 321 -0.99 -7.40 17.37
C PHE A 321 -1.20 -6.09 18.13
N GLY A 322 -0.14 -5.38 18.49
CA GLY A 322 -0.28 -4.04 19.09
C GLY A 322 -0.90 -3.04 18.12
N SER A 323 -1.60 -2.02 18.62
CA SER A 323 -2.33 -1.03 17.80
C SER A 323 -1.50 -0.37 16.69
N ASN A 324 -0.19 -0.24 16.87
CA ASN A 324 0.74 0.31 15.89
C ASN A 324 1.58 -0.75 15.17
N ALA A 325 1.27 -2.04 15.34
CA ALA A 325 1.98 -3.12 14.67
C ALA A 325 1.60 -3.17 13.19
N VAL A 326 2.59 -3.34 12.32
CA VAL A 326 2.37 -3.42 10.86
C VAL A 326 1.41 -4.55 10.50
N ILE A 327 1.55 -5.72 11.15
CA ILE A 327 0.68 -6.88 10.91
C ILE A 327 -0.76 -6.55 11.32
N ALA A 328 -0.99 -5.97 12.51
CA ALA A 328 -2.32 -5.60 12.95
C ALA A 328 -2.97 -4.55 12.01
N GLN A 329 -2.21 -3.57 11.53
CA GLN A 329 -2.70 -2.60 10.57
C GLN A 329 -3.03 -3.25 9.21
N LEU A 330 -2.22 -4.19 8.72
CA LEU A 330 -2.50 -4.96 7.51
C LEU A 330 -3.78 -5.80 7.67
N LEU A 331 -3.96 -6.47 8.81
CA LEU A 331 -5.18 -7.23 9.10
C LEU A 331 -6.42 -6.34 9.09
N LYS A 332 -6.33 -5.12 9.64
CA LYS A 332 -7.44 -4.14 9.64
C LYS A 332 -7.80 -3.60 8.26
N THR A 333 -6.92 -3.67 7.30
CA THR A 333 -7.25 -3.27 5.91
C THR A 333 -8.14 -4.28 5.20
N GLU A 334 -8.41 -5.41 5.85
CA GLU A 334 -9.21 -6.52 5.30
C GLU A 334 -8.67 -7.06 3.96
N ILE A 335 -7.39 -6.81 3.64
CA ILE A 335 -6.73 -7.34 2.45
C ILE A 335 -6.89 -8.86 2.35
N PHE A 336 -6.82 -9.53 3.49
CA PHE A 336 -6.90 -10.99 3.56
C PHE A 336 -8.32 -11.54 3.42
N ASN A 337 -9.36 -10.69 3.40
CA ASN A 337 -10.72 -11.09 3.09
C ASN A 337 -10.94 -11.41 1.60
N ASN A 338 -9.89 -11.27 0.79
CA ASN A 338 -9.93 -11.61 -0.63
C ASN A 338 -9.82 -13.13 -0.82
N LYS A 339 -10.82 -13.74 -1.48
CA LYS A 339 -10.89 -15.19 -1.77
C LYS A 339 -9.72 -15.71 -2.61
N ASN A 340 -9.03 -14.84 -3.32
CA ASN A 340 -7.89 -15.21 -4.16
C ASN A 340 -6.55 -15.20 -3.40
N ILE A 341 -6.55 -14.85 -2.11
CA ILE A 341 -5.36 -14.81 -1.26
C ILE A 341 -5.38 -15.98 -0.31
N ASN A 342 -4.46 -16.92 -0.51
CA ASN A 342 -4.18 -18.02 0.41
C ASN A 342 -2.82 -17.78 1.05
N PHE A 343 -2.78 -17.87 2.38
CA PHE A 343 -1.57 -17.58 3.13
C PHE A 343 -1.47 -18.44 4.39
N ASN A 344 -0.29 -18.99 4.66
CA ASN A 344 0.01 -19.73 5.87
C ASN A 344 1.13 -19.04 6.66
N LEU A 345 0.90 -18.82 7.93
CA LEU A 345 1.89 -18.32 8.89
C LEU A 345 2.08 -19.35 10.01
N ASN A 346 3.32 -19.77 10.21
CA ASN A 346 3.70 -20.65 11.31
C ASN A 346 4.91 -20.07 12.03
N LEU A 347 4.71 -19.63 13.27
CA LEU A 347 5.77 -19.05 14.10
C LEU A 347 6.00 -19.91 15.32
N ASN A 348 7.20 -20.45 15.44
CA ASN A 348 7.66 -21.18 16.61
C ASN A 348 8.50 -20.25 17.48
N ALA A 349 8.20 -20.14 18.77
CA ALA A 349 9.00 -19.36 19.70
C ALA A 349 9.22 -20.14 20.99
N PHE A 350 10.43 -20.06 21.53
CA PHE A 350 10.72 -20.75 22.79
C PHE A 350 10.06 -20.04 23.98
N ASN A 351 10.04 -18.69 24.00
CA ASN A 351 9.48 -17.90 25.10
C ASN A 351 8.58 -16.77 24.56
N VAL A 352 7.77 -16.20 25.46
CA VAL A 352 7.08 -14.92 25.26
C VAL A 352 7.93 -13.80 25.86
N HIS A 353 8.14 -12.74 25.12
CA HIS A 353 8.89 -11.57 25.57
C HIS A 353 8.31 -11.00 26.87
N ASN A 354 9.17 -10.77 27.85
CA ASN A 354 8.82 -10.32 29.20
C ASN A 354 7.87 -11.26 29.99
N ASN A 355 7.71 -12.53 29.55
CA ASN A 355 6.91 -13.49 30.28
C ASN A 355 7.47 -14.92 30.18
N SER A 356 8.39 -15.25 31.07
CA SER A 356 9.04 -16.57 31.13
C SER A 356 8.14 -17.70 31.61
N ASN A 357 6.88 -17.43 31.93
CA ASN A 357 5.95 -18.47 32.33
C ASN A 357 5.42 -19.28 31.15
N PHE A 358 5.32 -18.66 29.96
CA PHE A 358 4.83 -19.32 28.76
C PHE A 358 6.01 -19.70 27.84
N LYS A 359 5.99 -20.93 27.37
CA LYS A 359 7.03 -21.54 26.54
C LYS A 359 6.42 -22.30 25.37
N ASN A 360 7.30 -22.72 24.45
CA ASN A 360 6.98 -23.60 23.33
C ASN A 360 5.75 -23.10 22.54
N ILE A 361 5.77 -21.81 22.21
CA ILE A 361 4.68 -21.16 21.50
C ILE A 361 4.77 -21.57 20.02
N ASN A 362 3.69 -22.17 19.52
CA ASN A 362 3.47 -22.38 18.10
C ASN A 362 2.25 -21.56 17.68
N LEU A 363 2.47 -20.41 17.09
CA LEU A 363 1.42 -19.58 16.53
C LEU A 363 1.19 -20.02 15.08
N ASN A 364 0.00 -20.55 14.83
CA ASN A 364 -0.44 -21.00 13.52
C ASN A 364 -1.55 -20.07 13.02
N SER A 365 -1.45 -19.62 11.76
CA SER A 365 -2.53 -18.87 11.12
C SER A 365 -2.63 -19.28 9.66
N LYS A 366 -3.85 -19.59 9.24
CA LYS A 366 -4.17 -19.93 7.86
C LYS A 366 -5.21 -18.95 7.33
N ILE A 367 -4.87 -18.31 6.24
CA ILE A 367 -5.77 -17.42 5.53
C ILE A 367 -6.24 -18.14 4.28
N GLN A 368 -7.52 -18.38 4.19
CA GLN A 368 -8.16 -19.05 3.05
C GLN A 368 -9.58 -18.55 2.89
N ASP A 369 -10.00 -18.27 1.65
CA ASP A 369 -11.35 -17.82 1.29
C ASP A 369 -11.84 -16.60 2.09
N GLY A 370 -10.91 -15.73 2.47
CA GLY A 370 -11.20 -14.52 3.24
C GLY A 370 -11.31 -14.72 4.75
N LEU A 371 -11.08 -15.93 5.26
CA LEU A 371 -11.08 -16.25 6.69
C LEU A 371 -9.65 -16.32 7.22
N ILE A 372 -9.42 -15.76 8.38
CA ILE A 372 -8.13 -15.82 9.10
C ILE A 372 -8.30 -16.79 10.27
N ASP A 373 -8.02 -18.04 10.01
CA ASP A 373 -8.07 -19.13 10.96
C ASP A 373 -6.76 -19.14 11.80
N THR A 374 -6.88 -19.30 13.11
CA THR A 374 -5.76 -19.41 14.05
C THR A 374 -5.75 -20.74 14.81
N ASP A 375 -6.47 -21.71 14.33
CA ASP A 375 -6.56 -23.05 14.90
C ASP A 375 -5.20 -23.71 15.04
N ASN A 376 -5.10 -24.58 16.04
CA ASN A 376 -3.87 -25.27 16.40
C ASN A 376 -2.74 -24.35 16.92
N THR A 377 -2.99 -23.07 17.16
CA THR A 377 -2.07 -22.26 17.98
C THR A 377 -1.97 -22.88 19.36
N LYS A 378 -0.73 -23.12 19.82
CA LYS A 378 -0.43 -23.81 21.08
C LYS A 378 0.61 -23.04 21.86
N PHE A 379 0.57 -23.17 23.19
CA PHE A 379 1.63 -22.75 24.08
C PHE A 379 1.54 -23.48 25.41
N GLU A 380 2.62 -23.53 26.14
CA GLU A 380 2.71 -24.22 27.42
C GLU A 380 2.90 -23.19 28.53
N TRP A 381 2.20 -23.40 29.65
CA TRP A 381 2.47 -22.71 30.92
C TRP A 381 3.42 -23.58 31.74
N ARG A 382 4.71 -23.44 31.49
CA ARG A 382 5.77 -24.25 32.05
C ARG A 382 5.43 -25.76 31.87
N ASP A 383 5.48 -26.52 32.97
CA ASP A 383 5.05 -27.91 33.11
C ASP A 383 3.65 -28.08 33.78
N ILE A 384 2.90 -26.99 33.84
CA ILE A 384 1.63 -26.90 34.58
C ILE A 384 0.44 -27.22 33.69
N ALA A 385 0.38 -26.64 32.51
CA ALA A 385 -0.75 -26.81 31.59
C ALA A 385 -0.37 -26.48 30.15
N ASP A 386 -1.04 -27.14 29.21
CA ASP A 386 -0.92 -26.91 27.76
C ASP A 386 -2.18 -26.25 27.23
N PHE A 387 -2.00 -25.21 26.45
CA PHE A 387 -3.07 -24.43 25.85
C PHE A 387 -3.13 -24.67 24.33
N LYS A 388 -4.34 -24.83 23.84
CA LYS A 388 -4.59 -24.99 22.41
C LYS A 388 -5.83 -24.20 21.97
N LEU A 389 -5.72 -23.45 20.87
CA LEU A 389 -6.84 -22.83 20.19
C LEU A 389 -7.54 -23.80 19.22
N SER A 390 -8.86 -23.68 19.11
CA SER A 390 -9.70 -24.34 18.13
C SER A 390 -10.91 -23.48 17.79
N ASP A 391 -11.49 -23.68 16.61
CA ASP A 391 -12.62 -22.89 16.09
C ASP A 391 -12.36 -21.39 16.28
N SER A 392 -11.15 -20.95 15.92
CA SER A 392 -10.63 -19.63 16.25
C SER A 392 -10.38 -18.79 15.00
N LEU A 393 -10.95 -17.58 14.96
CA LEU A 393 -10.89 -16.69 13.83
C LEU A 393 -10.45 -15.28 14.26
N ILE A 394 -9.59 -14.65 13.47
CA ILE A 394 -9.31 -13.23 13.57
C ILE A 394 -10.10 -12.49 12.48
N PHE A 395 -10.79 -11.44 12.86
CA PHE A 395 -11.57 -10.61 11.95
C PHE A 395 -11.69 -9.17 12.45
N VAL A 396 -12.20 -8.28 11.60
CA VAL A 396 -12.45 -6.88 11.94
C VAL A 396 -13.91 -6.69 12.29
N ARG A 397 -14.18 -6.14 13.49
CA ARG A 397 -15.51 -5.75 13.95
C ARG A 397 -15.49 -4.27 14.33
N ASN A 398 -16.29 -3.44 13.64
CA ASN A 398 -16.35 -1.98 13.87
C ASN A 398 -14.98 -1.28 13.76
N GLY A 399 -14.10 -1.74 12.84
CA GLY A 399 -12.75 -1.19 12.67
C GLY A 399 -11.72 -1.66 13.71
N GLU A 400 -12.09 -2.56 14.62
CA GLU A 400 -11.23 -3.13 15.65
C GLU A 400 -10.93 -4.59 15.35
N LEU A 401 -9.71 -5.01 15.67
CA LEU A 401 -9.26 -6.39 15.46
C LEU A 401 -9.71 -7.27 16.62
N VAL A 402 -10.43 -8.35 16.31
CA VAL A 402 -11.01 -9.28 17.29
C VAL A 402 -10.57 -10.71 16.97
N LEU A 403 -10.25 -11.48 18.01
CA LEU A 403 -10.04 -12.91 17.97
C LEU A 403 -11.16 -13.58 18.77
N ASP A 404 -12.02 -14.31 18.09
CA ASP A 404 -13.01 -15.20 18.71
C ASP A 404 -12.54 -16.65 18.59
N GLY A 405 -12.80 -17.49 19.58
CA GLY A 405 -12.40 -18.89 19.48
C GLY A 405 -12.70 -19.71 20.74
N LYS A 406 -12.28 -20.95 20.69
CA LYS A 406 -12.29 -21.86 21.83
C LYS A 406 -10.88 -22.11 22.33
N MET A 407 -10.69 -22.00 23.64
CA MET A 407 -9.46 -22.36 24.32
C MET A 407 -9.62 -23.68 25.02
N LYS A 408 -8.73 -24.61 24.73
CA LYS A 408 -8.60 -25.87 25.46
C LYS A 408 -7.35 -25.83 26.31
N ILE A 409 -7.47 -26.07 27.61
CA ILE A 409 -6.38 -26.16 28.57
C ILE A 409 -6.33 -27.63 29.09
N ASN A 410 -5.25 -28.33 28.78
CA ASN A 410 -4.93 -29.60 29.37
C ASN A 410 -4.08 -29.36 30.61
N VAL A 411 -4.51 -29.85 31.75
CA VAL A 411 -3.84 -29.65 33.04
C VAL A 411 -2.90 -30.81 33.31
N ASN A 412 -1.58 -30.52 33.36
CA ASN A 412 -0.54 -31.51 33.63
C ASN A 412 -0.32 -31.68 35.16
N ASP A 413 -0.38 -30.55 35.88
CA ASP A 413 -0.23 -30.56 37.35
C ASP A 413 -1.21 -29.56 38.02
N TYR A 414 -2.37 -30.08 38.40
CA TYR A 414 -3.38 -29.26 39.07
C TYR A 414 -2.92 -28.75 40.45
N ASN A 415 -2.02 -29.44 41.13
CA ASN A 415 -1.50 -29.01 42.43
C ASN A 415 -0.65 -27.73 42.30
N LYS A 416 0.11 -27.61 41.22
CA LYS A 416 0.86 -26.37 40.92
C LYS A 416 -0.07 -25.21 40.59
N ILE A 417 -1.21 -25.45 39.90
CA ILE A 417 -2.24 -24.43 39.66
C ILE A 417 -2.77 -23.93 41.01
N TYR A 418 -3.17 -24.85 41.92
CA TYR A 418 -3.68 -24.47 43.21
C TYR A 418 -2.67 -23.72 44.09
N LYS A 419 -1.39 -24.12 44.06
CA LYS A 419 -0.31 -23.37 44.72
C LYS A 419 -0.15 -21.95 44.13
N PHE A 420 -0.21 -21.83 42.81
CA PHE A 420 -0.12 -20.53 42.15
C PHE A 420 -1.28 -19.60 42.49
N LEU A 421 -2.49 -20.14 42.56
CA LEU A 421 -3.70 -19.41 42.92
C LEU A 421 -3.88 -19.23 44.44
N LEU A 422 -3.08 -19.89 45.27
CA LEU A 422 -3.25 -19.93 46.74
C LEU A 422 -4.57 -20.52 47.18
N THR A 423 -5.09 -21.50 46.43
CA THR A 423 -6.37 -22.18 46.76
C THR A 423 -6.25 -22.99 48.01
N PRO A 424 -7.17 -22.88 48.99
CA PRO A 424 -7.20 -23.73 50.20
C PRO A 424 -7.32 -25.21 49.87
N LYS A 425 -6.72 -26.09 50.69
CA LYS A 425 -6.66 -27.53 50.41
C LYS A 425 -8.04 -28.17 50.26
N ILE A 426 -9.03 -27.71 51.01
CA ILE A 426 -10.41 -28.24 51.01
C ILE A 426 -11.13 -28.07 49.66
N TYR A 427 -10.70 -27.11 48.81
CA TYR A 427 -11.28 -26.85 47.50
C TYR A 427 -10.41 -27.37 46.33
N ARG A 428 -9.43 -28.24 46.60
CA ARG A 428 -8.54 -28.78 45.57
C ARG A 428 -9.06 -30.12 45.04
N SER A 429 -9.90 -30.06 44.03
CA SER A 429 -10.34 -31.24 43.29
C SER A 429 -9.45 -31.46 42.06
N GLN A 430 -9.35 -32.71 41.60
CA GLN A 430 -8.58 -33.01 40.38
C GLN A 430 -9.28 -32.41 39.17
N ILE A 431 -8.56 -31.61 38.39
CA ILE A 431 -8.99 -31.04 37.12
C ILE A 431 -8.01 -31.52 36.06
N LYS A 432 -8.53 -32.13 34.97
CA LYS A 432 -7.73 -32.63 33.85
C LYS A 432 -7.80 -31.69 32.64
N GLN A 433 -8.96 -31.10 32.40
CA GLN A 433 -9.19 -30.28 31.22
C GLN A 433 -10.15 -29.13 31.54
N ILE A 434 -9.87 -27.94 30.95
CA ILE A 434 -10.76 -26.78 30.97
C ILE A 434 -10.94 -26.32 29.53
N ASP A 435 -12.18 -26.19 29.10
CA ASP A 435 -12.54 -25.66 27.79
C ASP A 435 -13.41 -24.41 27.96
N PHE A 436 -13.21 -23.37 27.16
CA PHE A 436 -14.10 -22.22 27.18
C PHE A 436 -14.07 -21.50 25.81
N ASN A 437 -15.16 -20.84 25.49
CA ASN A 437 -15.24 -19.90 24.41
C ASN A 437 -14.74 -18.53 24.90
N PHE A 438 -14.06 -17.78 24.04
CA PHE A 438 -13.58 -16.45 24.37
C PHE A 438 -13.66 -15.51 23.17
N SER A 439 -13.72 -14.22 23.49
CA SER A 439 -13.54 -13.14 22.53
C SER A 439 -12.48 -12.19 23.07
N TYR A 440 -11.51 -11.82 22.25
CA TYR A 440 -10.46 -10.88 22.64
C TYR A 440 -10.36 -9.74 21.63
N ASN A 441 -10.58 -8.52 22.10
CA ASN A 441 -10.41 -7.29 21.31
C ASN A 441 -8.99 -6.76 21.51
N PHE A 442 -8.18 -6.76 20.45
CA PHE A 442 -6.78 -6.33 20.50
C PHE A 442 -6.61 -4.83 20.71
N ASP A 443 -7.57 -4.02 20.23
CA ASP A 443 -7.51 -2.57 20.33
C ASP A 443 -7.89 -2.07 21.71
N GLN A 444 -9.03 -2.54 22.19
CA GLN A 444 -9.55 -2.18 23.52
C GLN A 444 -8.84 -2.96 24.63
N LYS A 445 -8.20 -4.11 24.30
CA LYS A 445 -7.60 -5.06 25.25
C LYS A 445 -8.62 -5.59 26.25
N ILE A 446 -9.76 -6.02 25.71
CA ILE A 446 -10.87 -6.58 26.45
C ILE A 446 -10.97 -8.06 26.09
N ALA A 447 -11.10 -8.92 27.12
CA ALA A 447 -11.39 -10.33 26.98
C ALA A 447 -12.75 -10.67 27.59
N GLU A 448 -13.52 -11.49 26.88
CA GLU A 448 -14.78 -12.06 27.36
C GLU A 448 -14.68 -13.57 27.39
N LEU A 449 -15.16 -14.21 28.47
CA LEU A 449 -15.20 -15.66 28.62
C LEU A 449 -16.66 -16.13 28.58
N LYS A 450 -16.88 -17.25 27.89
CA LYS A 450 -18.22 -17.86 27.75
C LYS A 450 -18.13 -19.40 27.79
N GLU A 451 -19.21 -20.04 28.19
CA GLU A 451 -19.41 -21.51 28.12
C GLU A 451 -18.24 -22.34 28.69
N ILE A 452 -17.93 -22.11 29.94
CA ILE A 452 -16.80 -22.80 30.57
C ILE A 452 -17.22 -24.25 30.96
N LYS A 453 -16.41 -25.19 30.51
CA LYS A 453 -16.53 -26.63 30.80
C LYS A 453 -15.30 -27.11 31.55
N ILE A 454 -15.49 -27.87 32.61
CA ILE A 454 -14.41 -28.53 33.33
C ILE A 454 -14.61 -30.03 33.13
N ASP A 455 -13.54 -30.74 32.73
CA ASP A 455 -13.56 -32.17 32.40
C ASP A 455 -14.72 -32.53 31.44
N LYS A 456 -14.93 -31.69 30.44
CA LYS A 456 -15.98 -31.79 29.40
C LYS A 456 -17.42 -31.57 29.90
N LYS A 457 -17.64 -31.23 31.17
CA LYS A 457 -18.96 -30.99 31.76
C LYS A 457 -19.17 -29.49 32.00
N ILE A 458 -20.37 -29.01 31.70
CA ILE A 458 -20.78 -27.64 32.05
C ILE A 458 -21.01 -27.61 33.55
N ASN A 459 -20.29 -26.76 34.28
CA ASN A 459 -20.56 -26.50 35.68
C ASN A 459 -21.30 -25.15 35.80
N GLN A 460 -22.57 -25.23 36.20
CA GLN A 460 -23.44 -24.05 36.29
C GLN A 460 -22.92 -23.01 37.31
N SER A 461 -22.36 -23.46 38.42
CA SER A 461 -21.84 -22.59 39.47
C SER A 461 -20.59 -21.82 39.00
N VAL A 462 -19.66 -22.48 38.29
CA VAL A 462 -18.49 -21.85 37.66
C VAL A 462 -18.93 -20.88 36.59
N ASN A 463 -19.89 -21.27 35.75
CA ASN A 463 -20.39 -20.38 34.68
C ASN A 463 -21.10 -19.14 35.25
N LYS A 464 -21.78 -19.19 36.39
CA LYS A 464 -22.34 -18.00 37.05
C LYS A 464 -21.26 -16.97 37.41
N ILE A 465 -20.05 -17.44 37.79
CA ILE A 465 -18.93 -16.55 38.17
C ILE A 465 -18.16 -16.03 36.96
N LEU A 466 -17.86 -16.89 35.98
CA LEU A 466 -16.94 -16.58 34.88
C LEU A 466 -17.62 -16.25 33.56
N ASN A 467 -18.90 -16.68 33.38
CA ASN A 467 -19.60 -16.43 32.12
C ASN A 467 -19.92 -14.93 31.96
N ASN A 468 -19.65 -14.38 30.79
CA ASN A 468 -19.80 -12.97 30.47
C ASN A 468 -18.93 -12.01 31.31
N VAL A 469 -17.90 -12.55 31.99
CA VAL A 469 -16.90 -11.68 32.62
C VAL A 469 -16.17 -10.92 31.55
N ILE A 470 -16.26 -9.59 31.63
CA ILE A 470 -15.54 -8.67 30.77
C ILE A 470 -14.26 -8.27 31.51
N LEU A 471 -13.14 -8.82 31.09
CA LEU A 471 -11.81 -8.51 31.64
C LEU A 471 -11.18 -7.38 30.84
N LYS A 472 -11.09 -6.19 31.42
CA LYS A 472 -10.41 -5.03 30.81
C LYS A 472 -8.90 -5.17 31.00
N LYS A 473 -8.13 -4.37 30.28
CA LYS A 473 -6.67 -4.34 30.33
C LYS A 473 -6.11 -4.29 31.75
N ASP A 474 -6.70 -3.47 32.63
CA ASP A 474 -6.23 -3.30 34.00
C ASP A 474 -6.58 -4.52 34.87
N ASP A 475 -7.72 -5.15 34.65
CA ASP A 475 -8.12 -6.41 35.29
C ASP A 475 -7.16 -7.54 34.92
N LEU A 476 -6.81 -7.65 33.63
CA LEU A 476 -5.84 -8.64 33.13
C LEU A 476 -4.42 -8.42 33.67
N ARG A 477 -4.06 -7.19 34.02
CA ARG A 477 -2.78 -6.84 34.66
C ARG A 477 -2.79 -6.99 36.16
N ASN A 478 -3.94 -6.90 36.78
CA ASN A 478 -4.10 -7.04 38.22
C ASN A 478 -4.06 -8.52 38.62
N LYS A 479 -2.84 -8.99 38.94
CA LYS A 479 -2.64 -10.42 39.34
C LYS A 479 -3.49 -10.86 40.53
N ILE A 480 -3.78 -9.95 41.43
CA ILE A 480 -4.59 -10.26 42.63
C ILE A 480 -6.04 -10.46 42.23
N TYR A 481 -6.62 -9.52 41.49
CA TYR A 481 -7.99 -9.62 40.98
C TYR A 481 -8.20 -10.92 40.19
N PHE A 482 -7.30 -11.19 39.23
CA PHE A 482 -7.38 -12.36 38.35
C PHE A 482 -7.26 -13.68 39.16
N LYS A 483 -6.36 -13.74 40.14
CA LYS A 483 -6.26 -14.90 41.05
C LYS A 483 -7.50 -15.09 41.90
N ASN A 484 -8.08 -14.05 42.46
CA ASN A 484 -9.30 -14.11 43.27
C ASN A 484 -10.47 -14.60 42.41
N LEU A 485 -10.67 -14.06 41.22
CA LEU A 485 -11.71 -14.51 40.28
C LEU A 485 -11.60 -16.01 39.97
N LEU A 486 -10.40 -16.51 39.68
CA LEU A 486 -10.16 -17.92 39.42
C LEU A 486 -10.35 -18.77 40.68
N ASN A 487 -9.93 -18.29 41.87
CA ASN A 487 -10.16 -19.00 43.13
C ASN A 487 -11.65 -19.14 43.47
N ASP A 488 -12.44 -18.12 43.23
CA ASP A 488 -13.86 -18.15 43.49
C ASP A 488 -14.57 -19.13 42.52
N ALA A 489 -14.13 -19.18 41.26
CA ALA A 489 -14.61 -20.20 40.32
C ALA A 489 -14.22 -21.62 40.76
N ILE A 490 -12.99 -21.84 41.24
CA ILE A 490 -12.53 -23.13 41.75
C ILE A 490 -13.28 -23.56 43.00
N LYS A 491 -13.50 -22.66 43.97
CA LYS A 491 -14.31 -22.95 45.16
C LYS A 491 -15.71 -23.38 44.77
N SER A 492 -16.31 -22.67 43.79
CA SER A 492 -17.63 -23.00 43.27
C SER A 492 -17.67 -24.33 42.49
N TYR A 493 -16.56 -24.80 41.97
CA TYR A 493 -16.42 -26.11 41.30
C TYR A 493 -16.32 -27.27 42.34
N ALA A 494 -15.60 -27.03 43.42
CA ALA A 494 -15.30 -28.05 44.44
C ALA A 494 -16.39 -28.21 45.50
N GLY A 495 -17.22 -27.23 45.70
CA GLY A 495 -18.27 -27.20 46.72
C GLY A 495 -19.63 -27.21 46.19
#